data_57869f30bfd7bc8915c0437acf997577
#
_entry.id   57869f30bfd7bc8915c0437acf997577
#
_cell.length_a   1.000
_cell.length_b   1.000
_cell.length_c   1.000
_cell.angle_alpha   90.00
_cell.angle_beta   90.00
_cell.angle_gamma   90.00
#
_symmetry.space_group_name_H-M   'P 1'
#
loop_
_entity.id
_entity.type
_entity.pdbx_description
1 polymer ?
#
loop_
_entity_poly.entity_id
_entity_poly.type
_entity_poly.pdbx_seq_one_letter_code
_entity_poly.pdbx_strand_id
1 'polypeptide(L)'
;MTQEKMSPLRARMIEDMRIRGMAETSQKAHIRALKDFTAFLGRSPDTATPDELRAYQLHMTDAEITPSVYNARITALRFFFGMTCDREDMKKYMQFRTEPRKLPIVLSFEEVSAVLTSAPGPGLKYRAALGIGYGAGLRASEVTNLKVRDIDSDRMLIHVERGKGGKDRDVMLSPSLLELLRDYWREARPQGWSFPGQSRVEPMSPRSLNRAFNSAKRMAGIKKPATLHSLRHSFATHLLEADTDVRVIQVLLGHAKQLDEQPALHRMGRQAAGQLAISIDRLEMQRYRIK
;
A
#
# COMPACT_ATOMS: atom_id res chain seq x y z
N MET A 1 -29.36 -3.08 -16.58
CA MET A 1 -28.62 -2.47 -15.44
C MET A 1 -29.09 -1.02 -15.35
N THR A 2 -29.93 -0.72 -14.37
CA THR A 2 -30.47 0.63 -14.14
C THR A 2 -29.34 1.56 -13.76
N GLN A 3 -29.03 2.55 -14.59
CA GLN A 3 -28.14 3.66 -14.22
C GLN A 3 -28.75 4.35 -13.00
N GLU A 4 -28.13 4.14 -11.84
CA GLU A 4 -28.49 4.83 -10.60
C GLU A 4 -28.35 6.34 -10.85
N LYS A 5 -29.46 7.05 -10.97
CA LYS A 5 -29.49 8.50 -11.24
C LYS A 5 -28.68 9.19 -10.14
N MET A 6 -27.59 9.85 -10.52
CA MET A 6 -26.71 10.54 -9.57
C MET A 6 -27.49 11.70 -8.95
N SER A 7 -27.64 11.69 -7.60
CA SER A 7 -28.32 12.79 -6.92
C SER A 7 -27.49 14.09 -7.02
N PRO A 8 -28.12 15.28 -7.03
CA PRO A 8 -27.40 16.55 -7.08
C PRO A 8 -26.38 16.71 -5.95
N LEU A 9 -26.72 16.28 -4.73
CA LEU A 9 -25.81 16.31 -3.58
C LEU A 9 -24.58 15.41 -3.77
N ARG A 10 -24.76 14.22 -4.36
CA ARG A 10 -23.64 13.34 -4.66
C ARG A 10 -22.71 13.96 -5.71
N ALA A 11 -23.28 14.58 -6.74
CA ALA A 11 -22.51 15.28 -7.77
C ALA A 11 -21.70 16.43 -7.14
N ARG A 12 -22.32 17.28 -6.33
CA ARG A 12 -21.67 18.37 -5.61
C ARG A 12 -20.54 17.87 -4.70
N MET A 13 -20.77 16.81 -3.91
CA MET A 13 -19.72 16.23 -3.07
C MET A 13 -18.52 15.75 -3.88
N ILE A 14 -18.74 15.16 -5.05
CA ILE A 14 -17.65 14.72 -5.95
C ILE A 14 -16.89 15.95 -6.47
N GLU A 15 -17.58 17.02 -6.85
CA GLU A 15 -16.94 18.28 -7.28
C GLU A 15 -16.09 18.88 -6.16
N ASP A 16 -16.62 18.98 -4.93
CA ASP A 16 -15.89 19.48 -3.75
C ASP A 16 -14.61 18.65 -3.47
N MET A 17 -14.70 17.33 -3.60
CA MET A 17 -13.53 16.44 -3.45
C MET A 17 -12.51 16.63 -4.58
N ARG A 18 -12.96 16.86 -5.83
CA ARG A 18 -12.10 17.11 -6.99
C ARG A 18 -11.37 18.44 -6.86
N ILE A 19 -12.06 19.51 -6.47
CA ILE A 19 -11.48 20.84 -6.22
C ILE A 19 -10.33 20.73 -5.19
N ARG A 20 -10.46 19.85 -4.20
CA ARG A 20 -9.42 19.59 -3.18
C ARG A 20 -8.34 18.60 -3.60
N GLY A 21 -8.35 18.15 -4.85
CA GLY A 21 -7.35 17.20 -5.36
C GLY A 21 -7.39 15.84 -4.69
N MET A 22 -8.54 15.41 -4.13
CA MET A 22 -8.66 14.12 -3.48
C MET A 22 -8.52 12.99 -4.50
N ALA A 23 -7.72 11.97 -4.18
CA ALA A 23 -7.54 10.80 -5.01
C ALA A 23 -8.88 10.06 -5.24
N GLU A 24 -9.07 9.49 -6.41
CA GLU A 24 -10.31 8.80 -6.80
C GLU A 24 -10.72 7.69 -5.83
N THR A 25 -9.73 6.94 -5.30
CA THR A 25 -9.96 5.91 -4.28
C THR A 25 -10.55 6.48 -2.99
N SER A 26 -10.08 7.66 -2.56
CA SER A 26 -10.62 8.37 -1.40
C SER A 26 -12.03 8.88 -1.68
N GLN A 27 -12.29 9.43 -2.89
CA GLN A 27 -13.62 9.85 -3.30
C GLN A 27 -14.60 8.67 -3.25
N LYS A 28 -14.24 7.51 -3.82
CA LYS A 28 -15.07 6.30 -3.79
C LYS A 28 -15.37 5.84 -2.35
N ALA A 29 -14.38 5.92 -1.45
CA ALA A 29 -14.57 5.56 -0.05
C ALA A 29 -15.54 6.53 0.67
N HIS A 30 -15.43 7.82 0.43
CA HIS A 30 -16.33 8.84 0.98
C HIS A 30 -17.77 8.65 0.49
N ILE A 31 -17.95 8.43 -0.81
CA ILE A 31 -19.29 8.18 -1.38
C ILE A 31 -19.90 6.89 -0.82
N ARG A 32 -19.10 5.83 -0.63
CA ARG A 32 -19.59 4.60 -0.01
C ARG A 32 -20.07 4.84 1.41
N ALA A 33 -19.29 5.54 2.23
CA ALA A 33 -19.66 5.87 3.60
C ALA A 33 -20.96 6.69 3.66
N LEU A 34 -21.14 7.63 2.72
CA LEU A 34 -22.37 8.42 2.64
C LEU A 34 -23.57 7.55 2.22
N LYS A 35 -23.40 6.61 1.27
CA LYS A 35 -24.45 5.65 0.89
C LYS A 35 -24.88 4.80 2.09
N ASP A 36 -23.92 4.30 2.86
CA ASP A 36 -24.22 3.49 4.07
C ASP A 36 -25.04 4.32 5.09
N PHE A 37 -24.69 5.59 5.27
CA PHE A 37 -25.43 6.51 6.15
C PHE A 37 -26.84 6.84 5.59
N THR A 38 -26.94 7.09 4.29
CA THR A 38 -28.24 7.33 3.61
C THR A 38 -29.16 6.09 3.76
N ALA A 39 -28.60 4.90 3.62
CA ALA A 39 -29.39 3.65 3.81
C ALA A 39 -29.88 3.51 5.25
N PHE A 40 -29.08 3.89 6.26
CA PHE A 40 -29.49 3.91 7.66
C PHE A 40 -30.62 4.91 7.93
N LEU A 41 -30.56 6.12 7.34
CA LEU A 41 -31.57 7.15 7.53
C LEU A 41 -32.87 6.87 6.77
N GLY A 42 -32.82 6.14 5.65
CA GLY A 42 -33.92 5.93 4.73
C GLY A 42 -34.34 7.18 3.93
N ARG A 43 -33.56 8.27 4.01
CA ARG A 43 -33.83 9.54 3.32
C ARG A 43 -32.55 10.31 3.03
N SER A 44 -32.68 11.49 2.42
CA SER A 44 -31.53 12.32 2.06
C SER A 44 -30.67 12.71 3.28
N PRO A 45 -29.36 12.51 3.24
CA PRO A 45 -28.46 12.64 4.40
C PRO A 45 -28.26 14.09 4.86
N ASP A 46 -28.49 15.08 3.99
CA ASP A 46 -28.40 16.52 4.33
C ASP A 46 -29.42 16.97 5.38
N THR A 47 -30.54 16.26 5.48
CA THR A 47 -31.62 16.53 6.42
C THR A 47 -31.40 15.90 7.80
N ALA A 48 -30.30 15.20 8.03
CA ALA A 48 -30.04 14.52 9.27
C ALA A 48 -29.90 15.48 10.47
N THR A 49 -30.39 15.03 11.60
CA THR A 49 -30.32 15.73 12.88
C THR A 49 -29.10 15.26 13.71
N PRO A 50 -28.69 16.01 14.75
CA PRO A 50 -27.66 15.57 15.68
C PRO A 50 -27.97 14.21 16.33
N ASP A 51 -29.23 13.97 16.69
CA ASP A 51 -29.64 12.73 17.34
C ASP A 51 -29.53 11.52 16.40
N GLU A 52 -29.82 11.71 15.13
CA GLU A 52 -29.62 10.67 14.11
C GLU A 52 -28.17 10.36 13.83
N LEU A 53 -27.28 11.37 13.87
CA LEU A 53 -25.84 11.13 13.82
C LEU A 53 -25.35 10.32 15.03
N ARG A 54 -25.91 10.62 16.22
CA ARG A 54 -25.65 9.84 17.43
C ARG A 54 -26.15 8.41 17.30
N ALA A 55 -27.38 8.21 16.82
CA ALA A 55 -27.97 6.90 16.58
C ALA A 55 -27.15 6.08 15.56
N TYR A 56 -26.66 6.71 14.49
CA TYR A 56 -25.79 6.04 13.52
C TYR A 56 -24.45 5.59 14.12
N GLN A 57 -23.85 6.43 15.00
CA GLN A 57 -22.62 6.07 15.69
C GLN A 57 -22.83 4.89 16.65
N LEU A 58 -23.99 4.83 17.35
CA LEU A 58 -24.38 3.68 18.17
C LEU A 58 -24.61 2.44 17.29
N HIS A 59 -25.36 2.55 16.20
CA HIS A 59 -25.55 1.47 15.24
C HIS A 59 -24.22 0.89 14.74
N MET A 60 -23.25 1.74 14.41
CA MET A 60 -21.90 1.27 14.02
C MET A 60 -21.16 0.60 15.19
N THR A 61 -21.47 0.95 16.43
CA THR A 61 -20.89 0.35 17.65
C THR A 61 -21.46 -1.04 17.86
N ASP A 62 -22.79 -1.16 17.81
CA ASP A 62 -23.52 -2.41 18.01
C ASP A 62 -23.20 -3.43 16.91
N ALA A 63 -22.94 -2.95 15.70
CA ALA A 63 -22.46 -3.76 14.57
C ALA A 63 -20.96 -4.11 14.65
N GLU A 64 -20.27 -3.82 15.77
CA GLU A 64 -18.85 -4.12 16.02
C GLU A 64 -17.88 -3.63 14.92
N ILE A 65 -18.24 -2.52 14.25
CA ILE A 65 -17.39 -1.95 13.20
C ILE A 65 -16.04 -1.53 13.79
N THR A 66 -14.96 -1.98 13.15
CA THR A 66 -13.60 -1.69 13.60
C THR A 66 -13.34 -0.17 13.67
N PRO A 67 -12.52 0.31 14.64
CA PRO A 67 -12.23 1.73 14.79
C PRO A 67 -11.74 2.42 13.50
N SER A 68 -10.93 1.74 12.71
CA SER A 68 -10.43 2.28 11.43
C SER A 68 -11.55 2.54 10.43
N VAL A 69 -12.48 1.58 10.24
CA VAL A 69 -13.64 1.74 9.35
C VAL A 69 -14.61 2.80 9.91
N TYR A 70 -14.84 2.78 11.22
CA TYR A 70 -15.66 3.79 11.90
C TYR A 70 -15.09 5.21 11.65
N ASN A 71 -13.80 5.42 11.90
CA ASN A 71 -13.15 6.71 11.72
C ASN A 71 -13.15 7.17 10.25
N ALA A 72 -13.00 6.24 9.30
CA ALA A 72 -13.13 6.55 7.88
C ALA A 72 -14.54 7.04 7.51
N ARG A 73 -15.59 6.42 8.07
CA ARG A 73 -16.99 6.86 7.88
C ARG A 73 -17.24 8.22 8.51
N ILE A 74 -16.75 8.45 9.73
CA ILE A 74 -16.84 9.77 10.40
C ILE A 74 -16.13 10.85 9.58
N THR A 75 -14.94 10.56 9.05
CA THR A 75 -14.21 11.51 8.18
C THR A 75 -15.03 11.90 6.96
N ALA A 76 -15.68 10.93 6.31
CA ALA A 76 -16.53 11.18 5.15
C ALA A 76 -17.78 12.02 5.50
N LEU A 77 -18.42 11.74 6.64
CA LEU A 77 -19.58 12.51 7.10
C LEU A 77 -19.18 13.93 7.51
N ARG A 78 -18.06 14.11 8.19
CA ARG A 78 -17.54 15.44 8.54
C ARG A 78 -17.21 16.26 7.29
N PHE A 79 -16.69 15.62 6.24
CA PHE A 79 -16.48 16.26 4.95
C PHE A 79 -17.84 16.68 4.33
N PHE A 80 -18.78 15.75 4.26
CA PHE A 80 -20.10 15.98 3.65
C PHE A 80 -20.83 17.14 4.35
N PHE A 81 -21.00 17.09 5.67
CA PHE A 81 -21.73 18.15 6.38
C PHE A 81 -21.00 19.49 6.34
N GLY A 82 -19.68 19.49 6.58
CA GLY A 82 -18.94 20.75 6.67
C GLY A 82 -18.65 21.42 5.32
N MET A 83 -18.48 20.61 4.25
CA MET A 83 -18.07 21.16 2.96
C MET A 83 -19.22 21.18 1.94
N THR A 84 -19.94 20.07 1.82
CA THR A 84 -20.96 19.97 0.78
C THR A 84 -22.29 20.58 1.20
N CYS A 85 -22.64 20.46 2.50
CA CYS A 85 -23.91 20.99 3.03
C CYS A 85 -23.76 22.35 3.73
N ASP A 86 -22.54 22.85 3.92
CA ASP A 86 -22.26 24.06 4.72
C ASP A 86 -22.84 24.02 6.15
N ARG A 87 -22.80 22.82 6.75
CA ARG A 87 -23.28 22.55 8.11
C ARG A 87 -22.10 22.16 9.01
N GLU A 88 -21.20 23.12 9.26
CA GLU A 88 -19.98 22.93 10.06
C GLU A 88 -20.30 22.56 11.52
N ASP A 89 -21.43 23.05 12.04
CA ASP A 89 -21.95 22.76 13.38
C ASP A 89 -22.17 21.27 13.64
N MET A 90 -22.45 20.50 12.61
CA MET A 90 -22.67 19.05 12.72
C MET A 90 -21.42 18.28 13.11
N LYS A 91 -20.22 18.82 12.84
CA LYS A 91 -18.95 18.15 13.14
C LYS A 91 -18.73 17.85 14.62
N LYS A 92 -19.26 18.68 15.53
CA LYS A 92 -19.15 18.47 16.99
C LYS A 92 -19.85 17.21 17.49
N TYR A 93 -20.85 16.72 16.74
CA TYR A 93 -21.60 15.52 17.10
C TYR A 93 -20.97 14.23 16.57
N MET A 94 -19.86 14.31 15.82
CA MET A 94 -19.17 13.18 15.19
C MET A 94 -17.81 12.98 15.85
N GLN A 95 -17.68 11.96 16.70
CA GLN A 95 -16.49 11.68 17.48
C GLN A 95 -15.66 10.57 16.83
N PHE A 96 -14.34 10.74 16.84
CA PHE A 96 -13.42 9.68 16.42
C PHE A 96 -13.18 8.70 17.58
N ARG A 97 -12.95 7.43 17.23
CA ARG A 97 -12.54 6.40 18.17
C ARG A 97 -11.02 6.31 18.23
N THR A 98 -10.50 6.03 19.40
CA THR A 98 -9.09 5.69 19.57
C THR A 98 -8.80 4.35 18.91
N GLU A 99 -7.79 4.31 18.03
CA GLU A 99 -7.31 3.08 17.46
C GLU A 99 -6.18 2.51 18.34
N PRO A 100 -6.31 1.27 18.83
CA PRO A 100 -5.21 0.65 19.54
C PRO A 100 -4.02 0.47 18.61
N ARG A 101 -2.85 0.94 19.03
CA ARG A 101 -1.61 0.75 18.28
C ARG A 101 -1.22 -0.72 18.32
N LYS A 102 -1.40 -1.43 17.21
CA LYS A 102 -0.88 -2.79 17.06
C LYS A 102 0.55 -2.73 16.54
N LEU A 103 1.43 -3.49 17.15
CA LEU A 103 2.79 -3.64 16.61
C LEU A 103 2.72 -4.26 15.22
N PRO A 104 3.53 -3.78 14.27
CA PRO A 104 3.58 -4.35 12.94
C PRO A 104 4.06 -5.80 13.01
N ILE A 105 3.49 -6.64 12.17
CA ILE A 105 3.94 -8.03 12.05
C ILE A 105 5.16 -8.07 11.15
N VAL A 106 6.25 -8.54 11.72
CA VAL A 106 7.54 -8.72 11.06
C VAL A 106 7.74 -10.20 10.76
N LEU A 107 8.12 -10.51 9.53
CA LEU A 107 8.58 -11.83 9.10
C LEU A 107 10.09 -11.91 9.29
N SER A 108 10.60 -13.04 9.77
CA SER A 108 12.05 -13.28 9.81
C SER A 108 12.64 -13.41 8.40
N PHE A 109 13.96 -13.42 8.28
CA PHE A 109 14.63 -13.65 6.99
C PHE A 109 14.21 -14.99 6.36
N GLU A 110 14.14 -16.04 7.16
CA GLU A 110 13.76 -17.40 6.74
C GLU A 110 12.30 -17.42 6.26
N GLU A 111 11.40 -16.73 6.98
CA GLU A 111 9.99 -16.61 6.59
C GLU A 111 9.82 -15.81 5.29
N VAL A 112 10.58 -14.73 5.10
CA VAL A 112 10.59 -13.98 3.83
C VAL A 112 11.10 -14.86 2.70
N SER A 113 12.21 -15.57 2.89
CA SER A 113 12.75 -16.51 1.92
C SER A 113 11.74 -17.58 1.53
N ALA A 114 11.09 -18.19 2.53
CA ALA A 114 10.06 -19.21 2.31
C ALA A 114 8.88 -18.65 1.50
N VAL A 115 8.43 -17.41 1.78
CA VAL A 115 7.38 -16.74 0.99
C VAL A 115 7.81 -16.52 -0.46
N LEU A 116 9.02 -15.98 -0.68
CA LEU A 116 9.52 -15.71 -2.02
C LEU A 116 9.69 -17.00 -2.85
N THR A 117 10.17 -18.07 -2.20
CA THR A 117 10.37 -19.36 -2.83
C THR A 117 9.06 -20.06 -3.16
N SER A 118 8.04 -19.88 -2.31
CA SER A 118 6.69 -20.45 -2.47
C SER A 118 5.76 -19.57 -3.32
N ALA A 119 6.28 -18.56 -4.02
CA ALA A 119 5.48 -17.70 -4.86
C ALA A 119 4.74 -18.52 -5.95
N PRO A 120 3.41 -18.32 -6.14
CA PRO A 120 2.59 -19.17 -6.98
C PRO A 120 2.81 -18.90 -8.47
N GLY A 121 2.40 -19.86 -9.29
CA GLY A 121 2.33 -19.76 -10.76
C GLY A 121 3.56 -20.26 -11.49
N PRO A 122 3.43 -20.49 -12.80
CA PRO A 122 4.58 -20.77 -13.64
C PRO A 122 5.44 -19.52 -13.74
N GLY A 123 6.75 -19.70 -13.64
CA GLY A 123 7.71 -18.64 -13.81
C GLY A 123 7.89 -17.70 -12.62
N LEU A 124 8.72 -16.69 -12.83
CA LEU A 124 9.27 -15.83 -11.76
C LEU A 124 8.44 -14.58 -11.46
N LYS A 125 7.33 -14.33 -12.17
CA LYS A 125 6.57 -13.07 -12.08
C LYS A 125 6.20 -12.65 -10.66
N TYR A 126 5.54 -13.54 -9.91
CA TYR A 126 5.10 -13.20 -8.55
C TYR A 126 6.28 -13.19 -7.57
N ARG A 127 7.27 -14.06 -7.78
CA ARG A 127 8.50 -14.05 -6.97
C ARG A 127 9.24 -12.72 -7.12
N ALA A 128 9.42 -12.24 -8.35
CA ALA A 128 10.04 -10.95 -8.64
C ALA A 128 9.23 -9.77 -8.05
N ALA A 129 7.90 -9.78 -8.21
CA ALA A 129 7.03 -8.73 -7.67
C ALA A 129 7.06 -8.69 -6.12
N LEU A 130 7.02 -9.85 -5.45
CA LEU A 130 7.15 -9.95 -3.99
C LEU A 130 8.57 -9.58 -3.55
N GLY A 131 9.58 -9.96 -4.33
CA GLY A 131 10.98 -9.59 -4.11
C GLY A 131 11.19 -8.07 -4.07
N ILE A 132 10.57 -7.32 -5.00
CA ILE A 132 10.57 -5.85 -4.96
C ILE A 132 9.84 -5.32 -3.71
N GLY A 133 8.71 -5.92 -3.36
CA GLY A 133 7.95 -5.54 -2.17
C GLY A 133 8.77 -5.62 -0.87
N TYR A 134 9.67 -6.60 -0.79
CA TYR A 134 10.63 -6.74 0.31
C TYR A 134 11.93 -5.98 0.03
N GLY A 135 12.68 -6.32 -1.02
CA GLY A 135 14.05 -5.86 -1.25
C GLY A 135 14.21 -4.36 -1.55
N ALA A 136 13.13 -3.69 -2.00
CA ALA A 136 13.08 -2.25 -2.20
C ALA A 136 12.02 -1.57 -1.31
N GLY A 137 11.32 -2.32 -0.47
CA GLY A 137 10.33 -1.81 0.47
C GLY A 137 9.14 -1.10 -0.21
N LEU A 138 8.77 -1.46 -1.44
CA LEU A 138 7.70 -0.81 -2.18
C LEU A 138 6.32 -1.20 -1.66
N ARG A 139 5.34 -0.27 -1.82
CA ARG A 139 3.92 -0.57 -1.56
C ARG A 139 3.34 -1.43 -2.68
N ALA A 140 2.28 -2.18 -2.39
CA ALA A 140 1.60 -3.03 -3.39
C ALA A 140 1.27 -2.28 -4.69
N SER A 141 0.73 -1.07 -4.59
CA SER A 141 0.39 -0.24 -5.74
C SER A 141 1.63 0.27 -6.51
N GLU A 142 2.72 0.55 -5.79
CA GLU A 142 3.98 0.95 -6.40
C GLU A 142 4.60 -0.22 -7.19
N VAL A 143 4.64 -1.41 -6.59
CA VAL A 143 5.11 -2.64 -7.28
C VAL A 143 4.30 -2.91 -8.54
N THR A 144 2.97 -2.86 -8.45
CA THR A 144 2.11 -3.22 -9.59
C THR A 144 2.16 -2.19 -10.73
N ASN A 145 2.42 -0.92 -10.42
CA ASN A 145 2.52 0.16 -11.41
C ASN A 145 3.95 0.39 -11.93
N LEU A 146 4.90 -0.46 -11.56
CA LEU A 146 6.27 -0.35 -12.02
C LEU A 146 6.37 -0.69 -13.51
N LYS A 147 7.08 0.15 -14.24
CA LYS A 147 7.39 -0.05 -15.66
C LYS A 147 8.80 -0.61 -15.83
N VAL A 148 9.06 -1.28 -16.93
CA VAL A 148 10.40 -1.82 -17.24
C VAL A 148 11.45 -0.71 -17.24
N ARG A 149 11.12 0.45 -17.78
CA ARG A 149 12.01 1.63 -17.86
C ARG A 149 12.34 2.25 -16.50
N ASP A 150 11.57 1.93 -15.45
CA ASP A 150 11.78 2.49 -14.12
C ASP A 150 12.91 1.77 -13.36
N ILE A 151 13.44 0.67 -13.94
CA ILE A 151 14.56 -0.09 -13.39
C ILE A 151 15.85 0.38 -14.05
N ASP A 152 16.63 1.18 -13.33
CA ASP A 152 17.94 1.66 -13.77
C ASP A 152 19.04 0.73 -13.21
N SER A 153 19.46 -0.21 -14.05
CA SER A 153 20.50 -1.19 -13.69
C SER A 153 21.91 -0.57 -13.58
N ASP A 154 22.15 0.56 -14.26
CA ASP A 154 23.46 1.20 -14.28
C ASP A 154 23.69 2.00 -13.01
N ARG A 155 22.64 2.69 -12.53
CA ARG A 155 22.65 3.43 -11.28
C ARG A 155 22.26 2.61 -10.07
N MET A 156 21.80 1.38 -10.27
CA MET A 156 21.25 0.48 -9.23
C MET A 156 20.09 1.14 -8.47
N LEU A 157 19.12 1.68 -9.21
CA LEU A 157 17.95 2.38 -8.70
C LEU A 157 16.66 1.85 -9.33
N ILE A 158 15.55 2.01 -8.59
CA ILE A 158 14.19 1.85 -9.11
C ILE A 158 13.50 3.20 -8.94
N HIS A 159 13.05 3.79 -10.04
CA HIS A 159 12.26 5.01 -10.05
C HIS A 159 10.80 4.70 -9.72
N VAL A 160 10.24 5.34 -8.69
CA VAL A 160 8.84 5.14 -8.26
C VAL A 160 8.05 6.38 -8.60
N GLU A 161 7.31 6.32 -9.71
CA GLU A 161 6.42 7.41 -10.13
C GLU A 161 5.19 7.49 -9.20
N ARG A 162 4.78 8.72 -8.86
CA ARG A 162 3.54 9.03 -8.12
C ARG A 162 3.35 8.20 -6.83
N GLY A 163 4.35 8.15 -6.02
CA GLY A 163 4.27 7.54 -4.69
C GLY A 163 3.18 8.20 -3.81
N LYS A 164 3.14 7.87 -2.51
CA LYS A 164 2.17 8.46 -1.58
C LYS A 164 2.28 9.99 -1.59
N GLY A 165 1.18 10.67 -1.92
CA GLY A 165 1.13 12.14 -2.04
C GLY A 165 1.56 12.66 -3.41
N GLY A 166 1.66 11.80 -4.45
CA GLY A 166 1.97 12.21 -5.82
C GLY A 166 3.44 12.56 -6.07
N LYS A 167 4.35 12.26 -5.13
CA LYS A 167 5.79 12.55 -5.26
C LYS A 167 6.54 11.35 -5.82
N ASP A 168 7.43 11.62 -6.76
CA ASP A 168 8.37 10.64 -7.30
C ASP A 168 9.54 10.45 -6.33
N ARG A 169 10.14 9.27 -6.34
CA ARG A 169 11.35 8.97 -5.58
C ARG A 169 12.12 7.83 -6.20
N ASP A 170 13.42 7.82 -5.97
CA ASP A 170 14.28 6.70 -6.30
C ASP A 170 14.49 5.82 -5.06
N VAL A 171 14.48 4.50 -5.25
CA VAL A 171 14.82 3.52 -4.24
C VAL A 171 15.96 2.64 -4.72
N MET A 172 16.75 2.12 -3.77
CA MET A 172 17.91 1.30 -4.09
C MET A 172 17.51 -0.06 -4.64
N LEU A 173 18.25 -0.51 -5.63
CA LEU A 173 18.17 -1.83 -6.24
C LEU A 173 19.39 -2.64 -5.81
N SER A 174 19.18 -3.72 -5.03
CA SER A 174 20.27 -4.61 -4.65
C SER A 174 20.71 -5.49 -5.83
N PRO A 175 21.99 -5.94 -5.87
CA PRO A 175 22.47 -6.85 -6.91
C PRO A 175 21.60 -8.09 -7.04
N SER A 176 21.28 -8.76 -5.95
CA SER A 176 20.46 -9.99 -5.95
C SER A 176 19.04 -9.74 -6.46
N LEU A 177 18.44 -8.59 -6.11
CA LEU A 177 17.13 -8.22 -6.64
C LEU A 177 17.22 -7.94 -8.15
N LEU A 178 18.28 -7.30 -8.63
CA LEU A 178 18.51 -7.08 -10.06
C LEU A 178 18.65 -8.40 -10.81
N GLU A 179 19.38 -9.38 -10.27
CA GLU A 179 19.50 -10.70 -10.87
C GLU A 179 18.15 -11.41 -10.98
N LEU A 180 17.36 -11.41 -9.91
CA LEU A 180 15.99 -11.95 -9.93
C LEU A 180 15.12 -11.27 -11.01
N LEU A 181 15.23 -9.95 -11.14
CA LEU A 181 14.49 -9.19 -12.15
C LEU A 181 14.98 -9.49 -13.56
N ARG A 182 16.28 -9.70 -13.77
CA ARG A 182 16.87 -10.11 -15.05
C ARG A 182 16.40 -11.52 -15.46
N ASP A 183 16.37 -12.45 -14.52
CA ASP A 183 15.88 -13.81 -14.76
C ASP A 183 14.40 -13.78 -15.14
N TYR A 184 13.59 -13.05 -14.40
CA TYR A 184 12.19 -12.83 -14.76
C TYR A 184 12.04 -12.18 -16.14
N TRP A 185 12.85 -11.17 -16.45
CA TRP A 185 12.80 -10.48 -17.75
C TRP A 185 13.21 -11.41 -18.90
N ARG A 186 14.23 -12.24 -18.73
CA ARG A 186 14.64 -13.23 -19.75
C ARG A 186 13.51 -14.21 -20.08
N GLU A 187 12.76 -14.63 -19.07
CA GLU A 187 11.65 -15.58 -19.21
C GLU A 187 10.40 -14.92 -19.80
N ALA A 188 9.96 -13.79 -19.25
CA ALA A 188 8.64 -13.22 -19.54
C ALA A 188 8.64 -12.12 -20.62
N ARG A 189 9.79 -11.45 -20.85
CA ARG A 189 9.96 -10.33 -21.80
C ARG A 189 8.82 -9.29 -21.71
N PRO A 190 8.51 -8.73 -20.52
CA PRO A 190 7.43 -7.80 -20.37
C PRO A 190 7.68 -6.52 -21.18
N GLN A 191 6.59 -5.97 -21.78
CA GLN A 191 6.62 -4.74 -22.55
C GLN A 191 5.83 -3.66 -21.78
N GLY A 192 6.46 -2.54 -21.48
CA GLY A 192 5.83 -1.44 -20.74
C GLY A 192 5.76 -1.69 -19.24
N TRP A 193 4.75 -2.37 -18.72
CA TRP A 193 4.62 -2.72 -17.31
C TRP A 193 5.57 -3.87 -16.94
N SER A 194 6.31 -3.71 -15.82
CA SER A 194 7.18 -4.77 -15.30
C SER A 194 6.37 -6.01 -14.93
N PHE A 195 5.17 -5.82 -14.39
CA PHE A 195 4.26 -6.90 -14.00
C PHE A 195 2.91 -6.73 -14.68
N PRO A 196 2.76 -7.16 -15.94
CA PRO A 196 1.49 -7.05 -16.66
C PRO A 196 0.40 -7.87 -16.00
N GLY A 197 -0.87 -7.43 -16.15
CA GLY A 197 -2.05 -8.14 -15.70
C GLY A 197 -2.38 -9.37 -16.58
N GLN A 198 -3.64 -9.73 -16.59
CA GLN A 198 -4.16 -10.76 -17.50
C GLN A 198 -4.17 -10.24 -18.95
N SER A 199 -4.56 -8.99 -19.13
CA SER A 199 -4.26 -8.22 -20.35
C SER A 199 -2.84 -7.68 -20.25
N ARG A 200 -2.01 -7.92 -21.28
CA ARG A 200 -0.61 -7.42 -21.30
C ARG A 200 -0.52 -5.90 -21.36
N VAL A 201 -1.62 -5.23 -21.69
CA VAL A 201 -1.73 -3.76 -21.82
C VAL A 201 -1.90 -3.10 -20.45
N GLU A 202 -2.47 -3.80 -19.47
CA GLU A 202 -2.72 -3.27 -18.12
C GLU A 202 -1.75 -3.86 -17.10
N PRO A 203 -1.43 -3.11 -16.03
CA PRO A 203 -0.63 -3.62 -14.94
C PRO A 203 -1.38 -4.68 -14.14
N MET A 204 -0.65 -5.52 -13.45
CA MET A 204 -1.22 -6.43 -12.46
C MET A 204 -1.94 -5.65 -11.36
N SER A 205 -3.14 -6.10 -10.96
CA SER A 205 -3.85 -5.42 -9.87
C SER A 205 -3.19 -5.68 -8.51
N PRO A 206 -3.21 -4.71 -7.58
CA PRO A 206 -2.75 -4.93 -6.20
C PRO A 206 -3.48 -6.10 -5.50
N ARG A 207 -4.73 -6.36 -5.89
CA ARG A 207 -5.50 -7.51 -5.39
C ARG A 207 -4.89 -8.85 -5.85
N SER A 208 -4.40 -8.91 -7.09
CA SER A 208 -3.72 -10.10 -7.60
C SER A 208 -2.41 -10.37 -6.86
N LEU A 209 -1.62 -9.32 -6.61
CA LEU A 209 -0.39 -9.43 -5.84
C LEU A 209 -0.65 -9.86 -4.39
N ASN A 210 -1.69 -9.31 -3.74
CA ASN A 210 -2.11 -9.74 -2.40
C ASN A 210 -2.55 -11.20 -2.37
N ARG A 211 -3.28 -11.69 -3.40
CA ARG A 211 -3.64 -13.11 -3.51
C ARG A 211 -2.42 -13.99 -3.64
N ALA A 212 -1.45 -13.59 -4.46
CA ALA A 212 -0.19 -14.30 -4.62
C ALA A 212 0.60 -14.39 -3.31
N PHE A 213 0.71 -13.28 -2.57
CA PHE A 213 1.33 -13.28 -1.25
C PHE A 213 0.63 -14.23 -0.27
N ASN A 214 -0.71 -14.19 -0.18
CA ASN A 214 -1.47 -15.06 0.72
C ASN A 214 -1.34 -16.54 0.33
N SER A 215 -1.25 -16.85 -0.96
CA SER A 215 -0.97 -18.20 -1.43
C SER A 215 0.44 -18.64 -1.05
N ALA A 216 1.46 -17.82 -1.32
CA ALA A 216 2.85 -18.09 -0.97
C ALA A 216 3.02 -18.29 0.54
N LYS A 217 2.43 -17.40 1.36
CA LYS A 217 2.44 -17.51 2.82
C LYS A 217 1.86 -18.84 3.31
N ARG A 218 0.74 -19.26 2.75
CA ARG A 218 0.10 -20.54 3.10
C ARG A 218 0.96 -21.74 2.69
N MET A 219 1.54 -21.72 1.49
CA MET A 219 2.43 -22.78 1.00
C MET A 219 3.72 -22.86 1.81
N ALA A 220 4.22 -21.72 2.30
CA ALA A 220 5.37 -21.64 3.21
C ALA A 220 5.03 -22.06 4.66
N GLY A 221 3.80 -22.42 4.99
CA GLY A 221 3.37 -22.82 6.33
C GLY A 221 3.36 -21.70 7.37
N ILE A 222 3.40 -20.44 6.96
CA ILE A 222 3.49 -19.29 7.88
C ILE A 222 2.11 -18.99 8.47
N LYS A 223 1.99 -19.17 9.79
CA LYS A 223 0.75 -18.96 10.56
C LYS A 223 0.55 -17.50 11.00
N LYS A 224 1.61 -16.67 11.01
CA LYS A 224 1.50 -15.25 11.38
C LYS A 224 0.44 -14.54 10.54
N PRO A 225 -0.36 -13.60 11.10
CA PRO A 225 -1.36 -12.83 10.37
C PRO A 225 -0.70 -11.73 9.50
N ALA A 226 0.40 -12.08 8.82
CA ALA A 226 1.13 -11.20 7.93
C ALA A 226 0.33 -10.92 6.65
N THR A 227 0.50 -9.70 6.16
CA THR A 227 -0.04 -9.20 4.90
C THR A 227 1.09 -8.87 3.94
N LEU A 228 0.77 -8.57 2.67
CA LEU A 228 1.78 -8.08 1.72
C LEU A 228 2.56 -6.85 2.27
N HIS A 229 1.88 -5.98 3.02
CA HIS A 229 2.52 -4.82 3.64
C HIS A 229 3.54 -5.21 4.74
N SER A 230 3.41 -6.42 5.32
CA SER A 230 4.38 -6.95 6.26
C SER A 230 5.76 -7.19 5.64
N LEU A 231 5.86 -7.44 4.32
CA LEU A 231 7.16 -7.50 3.62
C LEU A 231 7.91 -6.17 3.74
N ARG A 232 7.22 -5.06 3.52
CA ARG A 232 7.79 -3.72 3.67
C ARG A 232 8.13 -3.39 5.14
N HIS A 233 7.33 -3.85 6.10
CA HIS A 233 7.66 -3.70 7.53
C HIS A 233 8.90 -4.53 7.89
N SER A 234 8.98 -5.76 7.41
CA SER A 234 10.15 -6.62 7.61
C SER A 234 11.41 -6.02 7.01
N PHE A 235 11.32 -5.44 5.79
CA PHE A 235 12.42 -4.70 5.20
C PHE A 235 12.94 -3.59 6.12
N ALA A 236 12.03 -2.73 6.63
CA ALA A 236 12.41 -1.64 7.52
C ALA A 236 13.03 -2.12 8.83
N THR A 237 12.45 -3.18 9.42
CA THR A 237 12.94 -3.75 10.68
C THR A 237 14.30 -4.40 10.49
N HIS A 238 14.48 -5.17 9.43
CA HIS A 238 15.76 -5.83 9.16
C HIS A 238 16.89 -4.83 8.86
N LEU A 239 16.57 -3.69 8.21
CA LEU A 239 17.52 -2.59 8.07
C LEU A 239 17.91 -1.98 9.41
N LEU A 240 16.93 -1.80 10.30
CA LEU A 240 17.16 -1.27 11.64
C LEU A 240 18.00 -2.24 12.48
N GLU A 241 17.72 -3.54 12.39
CA GLU A 241 18.50 -4.61 13.05
C GLU A 241 19.94 -4.73 12.49
N ALA A 242 20.16 -4.24 11.26
CA ALA A 242 21.48 -4.13 10.64
C ALA A 242 22.13 -2.76 10.89
N ASP A 243 21.75 -2.05 11.96
CA ASP A 243 22.29 -0.75 12.38
C ASP A 243 22.16 0.37 11.32
N THR A 244 21.21 0.26 10.40
CA THR A 244 20.94 1.34 9.43
C THR A 244 20.24 2.51 10.12
N ASP A 245 20.73 3.72 9.90
CA ASP A 245 20.13 4.92 10.47
C ASP A 245 18.66 5.08 10.09
N VAL A 246 17.80 5.39 11.08
CA VAL A 246 16.35 5.49 10.93
C VAL A 246 15.96 6.53 9.86
N ARG A 247 16.73 7.61 9.71
CA ARG A 247 16.48 8.64 8.69
C ARG A 247 16.71 8.09 7.29
N VAL A 248 17.74 7.27 7.10
CA VAL A 248 17.99 6.55 5.83
C VAL A 248 16.83 5.64 5.51
N ILE A 249 16.35 4.86 6.50
CA ILE A 249 15.18 3.98 6.34
C ILE A 249 13.94 4.79 5.97
N GLN A 250 13.70 5.94 6.60
CA GLN A 250 12.56 6.81 6.29
C GLN A 250 12.62 7.34 4.86
N VAL A 251 13.80 7.73 4.37
CA VAL A 251 14.01 8.17 2.98
C VAL A 251 13.74 7.03 2.01
N LEU A 252 14.32 5.85 2.23
CA LEU A 252 14.11 4.67 1.40
C LEU A 252 12.62 4.28 1.32
N LEU A 253 11.90 4.43 2.42
CA LEU A 253 10.46 4.15 2.47
C LEU A 253 9.60 5.31 1.92
N GLY A 254 10.18 6.47 1.60
CA GLY A 254 9.43 7.64 1.14
C GLY A 254 8.49 8.20 2.22
N HIS A 255 8.94 8.19 3.49
CA HIS A 255 8.23 8.81 4.61
C HIS A 255 8.73 10.23 4.91
N ALA A 256 9.87 10.63 4.37
CA ALA A 256 10.46 11.94 4.63
C ALA A 256 9.62 13.04 3.99
N LYS A 257 9.19 13.99 4.80
CA LYS A 257 8.88 15.34 4.36
C LYS A 257 10.22 15.97 3.96
N GLN A 258 10.37 16.32 2.66
CA GLN A 258 11.49 17.09 2.11
C GLN A 258 12.67 17.27 3.09
N LEU A 259 13.57 16.31 3.12
CA LEU A 259 14.96 16.61 3.44
C LEU A 259 15.57 16.94 2.10
N ASP A 260 15.97 18.20 1.96
CA ASP A 260 16.70 18.69 0.80
C ASP A 260 17.81 17.69 0.47
N GLU A 261 17.92 17.39 -0.82
CA GLU A 261 18.82 16.41 -1.41
C GLU A 261 20.23 16.53 -0.86
N GLN A 262 20.58 15.70 0.09
CA GLN A 262 21.97 15.61 0.51
C GLN A 262 22.65 14.43 -0.17
N PRO A 263 23.74 14.64 -0.94
CA PRO A 263 24.55 13.59 -1.58
C PRO A 263 25.05 12.51 -0.59
N ALA A 264 25.12 12.86 0.70
CA ALA A 264 25.46 11.95 1.78
C ALA A 264 24.42 10.81 1.95
N LEU A 265 23.12 11.09 1.79
CA LEU A 265 22.06 10.08 1.90
C LEU A 265 22.12 9.04 0.79
N HIS A 266 22.52 9.43 -0.43
CA HIS A 266 22.76 8.48 -1.53
C HIS A 266 23.96 7.55 -1.26
N ARG A 267 25.00 8.02 -0.57
CA ARG A 267 26.15 7.18 -0.17
C ARG A 267 25.79 6.22 0.95
N MET A 268 25.04 6.68 1.96
CA MET A 268 24.55 5.85 3.07
C MET A 268 23.54 4.81 2.59
N GLY A 269 22.69 5.17 1.63
CA GLY A 269 21.77 4.24 0.98
C GLY A 269 22.50 3.10 0.24
N ARG A 270 23.64 3.36 -0.42
CA ARG A 270 24.45 2.32 -1.06
C ARG A 270 25.06 1.35 -0.04
N GLN A 271 25.46 1.83 1.12
CA GLN A 271 25.98 1.00 2.20
C GLN A 271 24.90 0.11 2.84
N ALA A 272 23.70 0.68 3.05
CA ALA A 272 22.52 -0.06 3.52
C ALA A 272 22.03 -1.09 2.49
N ALA A 273 22.07 -0.77 1.19
CA ALA A 273 21.75 -1.73 0.13
C ALA A 273 22.77 -2.87 0.05
N GLY A 274 24.03 -2.60 0.35
CA GLY A 274 25.07 -3.65 0.49
C GLY A 274 24.77 -4.61 1.64
N GLN A 275 24.30 -4.11 2.77
CA GLN A 275 23.90 -4.94 3.92
C GLN A 275 22.64 -5.78 3.63
N LEU A 276 21.70 -5.22 2.85
CA LEU A 276 20.52 -5.96 2.37
C LEU A 276 20.86 -7.01 1.30
N ALA A 277 21.79 -6.71 0.40
CA ALA A 277 22.31 -7.68 -0.56
C ALA A 277 22.86 -8.92 0.18
N ILE A 278 23.65 -8.71 1.24
CA ILE A 278 24.12 -9.79 2.09
C ILE A 278 22.98 -10.57 2.73
N SER A 279 21.86 -9.94 3.04
CA SER A 279 20.68 -10.60 3.61
C SER A 279 19.89 -11.41 2.59
N ILE A 280 19.78 -10.93 1.36
CA ILE A 280 19.17 -11.69 0.24
C ILE A 280 20.12 -12.79 -0.22
N ASP A 281 21.42 -12.55 -0.27
CA ASP A 281 22.45 -13.54 -0.58
C ASP A 281 22.51 -14.66 0.45
N ARG A 282 22.30 -14.36 1.75
CA ARG A 282 22.13 -15.40 2.78
C ARG A 282 20.91 -16.29 2.52
N LEU A 283 19.85 -15.74 1.93
CA LEU A 283 18.66 -16.48 1.52
C LEU A 283 18.92 -17.41 0.33
N GLU A 284 19.88 -17.07 -0.54
CA GLU A 284 20.29 -17.90 -1.67
C GLU A 284 21.34 -18.94 -1.29
N MET A 285 22.30 -18.58 -0.44
CA MET A 285 23.35 -19.52 0.02
C MET A 285 22.79 -20.70 0.83
N GLN A 286 21.64 -20.56 1.50
CA GLN A 286 20.97 -21.71 2.13
C GLN A 286 20.40 -22.70 1.10
N ARG A 287 20.14 -22.29 -0.15
CA ARG A 287 19.69 -23.20 -1.22
C ARG A 287 20.77 -24.17 -1.71
N TYR A 288 22.04 -23.77 -1.64
CA TYR A 288 23.16 -24.62 -2.09
C TYR A 288 23.67 -25.59 -1.04
N ARG A 289 23.19 -25.50 0.23
CA ARG A 289 23.53 -26.42 1.32
C ARG A 289 22.55 -27.58 1.53
N ILE A 290 21.47 -27.64 0.75
CA ILE A 290 20.50 -28.76 0.78
C ILE A 290 20.52 -29.41 -0.63
N LYS A 291 21.66 -29.97 -0.98
CA LYS A 291 21.82 -31.04 -1.98
C LYS A 291 22.76 -32.08 -1.41
#